data_6b31b38144d2089ae24d6f85e2d07905
#
_entry.id   6b31b38144d2089ae24d6f85e2d07905
#
_cell.length_a   1.000
_cell.length_b   1.000
_cell.length_c   1.000
_cell.angle_alpha   90.00
_cell.angle_beta   90.00
_cell.angle_gamma   90.00
#
_symmetry.space_group_name_H-M   'P 1'
#
loop_
_entity.id
_entity.type
_entity.pdbx_description
1 polymer ?
#
loop_
_entity_poly.entity_id
_entity_poly.type
_entity_poly.pdbx_seq_one_letter_code
_entity_poly.pdbx_strand_id
1 'polypeptide(L)' 'MVMNAPSIAELEHKIDRLAALSARLKAENDVLREREASMARERSQLLEKNEMARSRIENMIARLKALSPES' A
#
# COMPACT_ATOMS: atom_id res chain seq x y z
N MET A 1 52.36 -13.89 0.62
CA MET A 1 51.93 -13.95 0.38
C MET A 1 50.78 -13.58 0.19
N VAL A 2 50.27 -13.44 -0.12
CA VAL A 2 49.40 -13.13 -0.33
C VAL A 2 48.42 -12.85 -0.31
N MET A 3 47.88 -12.65 -0.45
CA MET A 3 47.08 -12.35 -0.36
C MET A 3 45.91 -12.33 -0.71
N ASN A 4 45.17 -12.28 -0.63
CA ASN A 4 43.77 -12.38 -0.84
C ASN A 4 43.08 -11.06 -1.04
N ALA A 5 43.78 -10.11 -1.51
CA ALA A 5 43.15 -8.85 -1.93
C ALA A 5 42.37 -9.09 -3.21
N PRO A 6 41.16 -8.69 -3.31
CA PRO A 6 40.41 -8.86 -4.55
C PRO A 6 41.04 -8.05 -5.67
N SER A 7 40.96 -8.58 -6.87
CA SER A 7 41.47 -7.87 -8.04
C SER A 7 40.59 -6.69 -8.35
N ILE A 8 41.09 -5.77 -9.15
CA ILE A 8 40.29 -4.61 -9.57
C ILE A 8 39.04 -5.07 -10.32
N ALA A 9 39.18 -6.10 -11.14
CA ALA A 9 38.05 -6.65 -11.88
C ALA A 9 36.97 -7.19 -10.95
N GLU A 10 37.39 -7.83 -9.87
CA GLU A 10 36.44 -8.34 -8.87
C GLU A 10 35.70 -7.22 -8.16
N LEU A 11 36.43 -6.16 -7.82
CA LEU A 11 35.85 -5.00 -7.18
C LEU A 11 34.86 -4.31 -8.10
N GLU A 12 35.23 -4.15 -9.36
CA GLU A 12 34.34 -3.55 -10.36
C GLU A 12 33.05 -4.36 -10.49
N HIS A 13 33.21 -5.68 -10.53
CA HIS A 13 32.06 -6.57 -10.65
C HIS A 13 31.11 -6.43 -9.45
N LYS A 14 31.67 -6.33 -8.25
CA LYS A 14 30.88 -6.17 -7.03
C LYS A 14 30.18 -4.82 -7.02
N ILE A 15 30.86 -3.78 -7.48
CA ILE A 15 30.26 -2.45 -7.56
C ILE A 15 29.09 -2.47 -8.54
N ASP A 16 29.28 -3.09 -9.69
CA ASP A 16 28.22 -3.20 -10.70
C ASP A 16 27.00 -3.94 -10.14
N ARG A 17 27.25 -5.01 -9.40
CA ARG A 17 26.17 -5.77 -8.79
C ARG A 17 25.43 -4.95 -7.75
N LEU A 18 26.16 -4.20 -6.95
CA LEU A 18 25.57 -3.32 -5.95
C LEU A 18 24.73 -2.24 -6.60
N ALA A 19 25.24 -1.64 -7.68
CA ALA A 19 24.53 -0.61 -8.40
C ALA A 19 23.23 -1.18 -8.99
N ALA A 20 23.30 -2.36 -9.57
CA ALA A 20 22.14 -3.01 -10.14
C ALA A 20 21.09 -3.34 -9.06
N LEU A 21 21.56 -3.84 -7.93
CA LEU A 21 20.67 -4.17 -6.83
C LEU A 21 20.02 -2.90 -6.27
N SER A 22 20.79 -1.84 -6.13
CA SER A 22 20.28 -0.56 -5.65
C SER A 22 19.19 -0.01 -6.56
N ALA A 23 19.42 -0.07 -7.88
CA ALA A 23 18.45 0.39 -8.87
C ALA A 23 17.18 -0.45 -8.80
N ARG A 24 17.31 -1.74 -8.63
CA ARG A 24 16.20 -2.65 -8.53
C ARG A 24 15.38 -2.40 -7.27
N LEU A 25 16.06 -2.21 -6.15
CA LEU A 25 15.38 -1.92 -4.89
C LEU A 25 14.64 -0.60 -4.95
N LYS A 26 15.22 0.39 -5.60
CA LYS A 26 14.56 1.66 -5.78
C LYS A 26 13.30 1.51 -6.61
N ALA A 27 13.38 0.76 -7.70
CA ALA A 27 12.23 0.52 -8.56
C ALA A 27 11.12 -0.22 -7.81
N GLU A 28 11.49 -1.24 -7.03
CA GLU A 28 10.53 -1.99 -6.23
C GLU A 28 9.91 -1.11 -5.15
N ASN A 29 10.72 -0.24 -4.56
CA ASN A 29 10.24 0.67 -3.55
C ASN A 29 9.21 1.63 -4.13
N ASP A 30 9.48 2.17 -5.31
CA ASP A 30 8.56 3.08 -5.99
C ASP A 30 7.22 2.39 -6.30
N VAL A 31 7.28 1.15 -6.78
CA VAL A 31 6.09 0.37 -7.07
C VAL A 31 5.27 0.11 -5.80
N LEU A 32 5.95 -0.25 -4.73
CA LEU A 32 5.27 -0.53 -3.45
C LEU A 32 4.63 0.72 -2.87
N ARG A 33 5.30 1.86 -2.99
CA ARG A 33 4.74 3.12 -2.52
C ARG A 33 3.49 3.51 -3.29
N GLU A 34 3.52 3.28 -4.59
CA GLU A 34 2.39 3.56 -5.44
C GLU A 34 1.20 2.67 -5.11
N ARG A 35 1.49 1.40 -4.87
CA ARG A 35 0.46 0.44 -4.48
C ARG A 35 -0.14 0.80 -3.13
N GLU A 36 0.71 1.19 -2.19
CA GLU A 36 0.28 1.61 -0.87
C GLU A 36 -0.65 2.82 -0.95
N ALA A 37 -0.29 3.79 -1.76
CA ALA A 37 -1.11 4.98 -1.95
C ALA A 37 -2.46 4.63 -2.58
N SER A 38 -2.44 3.73 -3.55
CA SER A 38 -3.65 3.27 -4.21
C SER A 38 -4.58 2.54 -3.23
N MET A 39 -4.00 1.67 -2.40
CA MET A 39 -4.77 0.94 -1.40
C MET A 39 -5.35 1.86 -0.33
N ALA A 40 -4.60 2.89 0.04
CA ALA A 40 -5.08 3.88 1.00
C ALA A 40 -6.30 4.62 0.45
N ARG A 41 -6.26 4.98 -0.82
CA ARG A 41 -7.40 5.64 -1.47
C ARG A 41 -8.61 4.72 -1.53
N GLU A 42 -8.39 3.46 -1.92
CA GLU A 42 -9.46 2.47 -1.98
C GLU A 42 -10.10 2.28 -0.62
N ARG A 43 -9.28 2.14 0.40
CA ARG A 43 -9.76 1.98 1.76
C ARG A 43 -10.63 3.16 2.19
N SER A 44 -10.14 4.36 1.88
CA SER A 44 -10.87 5.58 2.21
C SER A 44 -12.24 5.61 1.53
N GLN A 45 -12.29 5.24 0.25
CA GLN A 45 -13.54 5.18 -0.49
C GLN A 45 -14.50 4.15 0.06
N LEU A 46 -13.97 2.99 0.45
CA LEU A 46 -14.79 1.94 1.02
C LEU A 46 -15.36 2.33 2.37
N LEU A 47 -14.57 3.01 3.19
CA LEU A 47 -15.04 3.51 4.48
C LEU A 47 -16.16 4.53 4.29
N GLU A 48 -15.99 5.41 3.32
CA GLU A 48 -16.99 6.42 3.02
C GLU A 48 -18.29 5.79 2.54
N LYS A 49 -18.20 4.83 1.63
CA LYS A 49 -19.38 4.12 1.14
C LYS A 49 -20.05 3.33 2.25
N ASN A 50 -19.28 2.74 3.11
CA ASN A 50 -19.80 1.98 4.24
C ASN A 50 -20.56 2.91 5.18
N GLU A 51 -20.00 4.07 5.46
CA GLU A 51 -20.65 5.05 6.33
C GLU A 51 -21.95 5.56 5.73
N MET A 52 -21.97 5.81 4.43
CA MET A 52 -23.18 6.24 3.74
C MET A 52 -24.25 5.16 3.78
N ALA A 53 -23.86 3.92 3.57
CA ALA A 53 -24.80 2.81 3.61
C ALA A 53 -25.39 2.64 5.02
N ARG A 54 -24.57 2.75 6.04
CA ARG A 54 -25.02 2.66 7.42
C ARG A 54 -26.01 3.78 7.76
N SER A 55 -25.66 4.98 7.34
CA SER A 55 -26.50 6.13 7.58
C SER A 55 -27.87 5.96 6.94
N ARG A 56 -27.91 5.44 5.72
CA ARG A 56 -29.15 5.15 5.02
C ARG A 56 -29.99 4.11 5.75
N ILE A 57 -29.35 3.06 6.20
CA ILE A 57 -30.05 1.99 6.91
C ILE A 57 -30.63 2.53 8.22
N GLU A 58 -29.86 3.33 8.92
CA GLU A 58 -30.33 3.94 10.16
C GLU A 58 -31.50 4.86 9.94
N ASN A 59 -31.47 5.61 8.83
CA ASN A 59 -32.59 6.46 8.46
C ASN A 59 -33.85 5.65 8.14
N MET A 60 -33.67 4.55 7.43
CA MET A 60 -34.79 3.67 7.11
C MET A 60 -35.41 3.07 8.36
N ILE A 61 -34.57 2.63 9.28
CA ILE A 61 -35.04 2.07 10.54
C ILE A 61 -35.81 3.13 11.34
N ALA A 62 -35.29 4.35 11.40
CA ALA A 62 -35.95 5.43 12.10
C ALA A 62 -37.30 5.73 11.50
N ARG A 63 -37.42 5.70 10.17
CA ARG A 63 -38.69 5.95 9.48
C ARG A 63 -39.70 4.84 9.77
N LEU A 64 -39.24 3.60 9.75
CA LEU A 64 -40.11 2.48 10.06
C LEU A 64 -40.66 2.57 11.48
N LYS A 65 -39.79 2.93 12.41
CA LYS A 65 -40.21 3.11 13.80
C LYS A 65 -41.21 4.23 13.95
N ALA A 66 -41.02 5.33 13.21
CA ALA A 66 -41.93 6.46 13.27
C ALA A 66 -43.31 6.12 12.72
N LEU A 67 -43.36 5.17 11.78
CA LEU A 67 -44.63 4.75 11.20
C LEU A 67 -45.34 3.67 12.00
N SER A 68 -44.63 3.04 12.92
CA SER A 68 -45.22 1.97 13.72
C SER A 68 -45.99 2.56 14.91
N PRO A 69 -47.30 2.31 15.00
CA PRO A 69 -48.07 2.85 16.11
C PRO A 69 -47.75 2.23 17.46
N GLU A 70 -46.99 1.15 17.45
CA GLU A 70 -46.67 0.42 18.69
C GLU A 70 -45.26 0.62 19.14
N SER A 71 -44.50 1.43 18.47
CA SER A 71 -43.10 1.59 18.81
C SER A 71 -42.83 2.36 20.11
#